data_4c33f8ec6d71f46c45a6d8755509a93d
#
_entry.id   4c33f8ec6d71f46c45a6d8755509a93d
#
_cell.length_a   1.000
_cell.length_b   1.000
_cell.length_c   1.000
_cell.angle_alpha   90.00
_cell.angle_beta   90.00
_cell.angle_gamma   90.00
#
_symmetry.space_group_name_H-M   'P 1'
#
loop_
_entity.id
_entity.type
_entity.pdbx_description
1 polymer ?
#
loop_
_entity_poly.entity_id
_entity_poly.type
_entity_poly.pdbx_seq_one_letter_code
_entity_poly.pdbx_strand_id
1 'polypeptide(L)'
;MAGLVKHTAFDFLYLPDFLAAEYVTFARYFLKNTVIVELALPTILYGIAKGSDMLQVTGSVLWFQKHRAAPHSFFNRSHFYIHPFKFKASLDEHKPRQFFCGVYMEILMSELEKRSKR
;
A
#
# COMPACT_ATOMS: atom_id res chain seq x y z
N MET A 1 -13.00 15.27 23.54
CA MET A 1 -12.95 14.32 22.43
C MET A 1 -11.70 13.48 22.60
N ALA A 2 -11.82 12.20 22.92
CA ALA A 2 -10.67 11.30 22.92
C ALA A 2 -10.29 11.10 21.44
N GLY A 3 -9.17 11.71 21.02
CA GLY A 3 -8.70 11.59 19.66
C GLY A 3 -8.37 10.12 19.36
N LEU A 4 -9.05 9.55 18.39
CA LEU A 4 -8.78 8.20 17.94
C LEU A 4 -7.44 8.20 17.19
N VAL A 5 -6.37 7.85 17.90
CA VAL A 5 -5.09 7.53 17.25
C VAL A 5 -5.29 6.20 16.54
N LYS A 6 -5.17 6.20 15.21
CA LYS A 6 -5.28 5.00 14.40
C LYS A 6 -3.88 4.50 14.06
N HIS A 7 -3.63 3.22 14.29
CA HIS A 7 -2.44 2.53 13.81
C HIS A 7 -2.86 1.55 12.72
N THR A 8 -2.26 1.69 11.56
CA THR A 8 -2.43 0.75 10.45
C THR A 8 -1.21 0.80 9.53
N ALA A 9 -0.93 -0.28 8.87
CA ALA A 9 0.12 -0.32 7.85
C ALA A 9 -0.37 0.39 6.60
N PHE A 10 0.11 1.60 6.38
CA PHE A 10 -0.13 2.38 5.17
C PHE A 10 1.11 2.33 4.27
N ASP A 11 1.15 1.35 3.40
CA ASP A 11 2.22 1.21 2.41
C ASP A 11 1.84 1.82 1.06
N PHE A 12 0.57 2.14 0.90
CA PHE A 12 0.01 2.79 -0.28
C PHE A 12 -1.08 3.77 0.13
N LEU A 13 -0.97 4.99 -0.35
CA LEU A 13 -1.92 6.06 -0.13
C LEU A 13 -2.20 6.81 -1.43
N TYR A 14 -3.48 6.96 -1.76
CA TYR A 14 -3.94 7.95 -2.72
C TYR A 14 -4.65 9.08 -1.98
N LEU A 15 -4.15 10.28 -2.13
CA LEU A 15 -4.74 11.49 -1.55
C LEU A 15 -5.34 12.34 -2.68
N PRO A 16 -6.67 12.54 -2.68
CA PRO A 16 -7.30 13.47 -3.62
C PRO A 16 -6.80 14.90 -3.45
N ASP A 17 -6.69 15.63 -4.55
CA ASP A 17 -6.14 16.99 -4.57
C ASP A 17 -6.88 17.95 -3.62
N PHE A 18 -8.20 17.85 -3.54
CA PHE A 18 -9.02 18.69 -2.65
C PHE A 18 -8.71 18.51 -1.15
N LEU A 19 -8.07 17.41 -0.75
CA LEU A 19 -7.62 17.17 0.64
C LEU A 19 -6.15 17.54 0.87
N ALA A 20 -5.41 17.90 -0.17
CA ALA A 20 -3.96 18.09 -0.09
C ALA A 20 -3.58 19.22 0.88
N ALA A 21 -4.31 20.33 0.88
CA ALA A 21 -4.01 21.48 1.76
C ALA A 21 -4.18 21.13 3.25
N GLU A 22 -5.27 20.45 3.59
CA GLU A 22 -5.53 19.99 4.97
C GLU A 22 -4.49 18.96 5.38
N TYR A 23 -4.20 18.00 4.50
CA TYR A 23 -3.19 16.98 4.74
C TYR A 23 -1.82 17.61 5.06
N VAL A 24 -1.36 18.55 4.25
CA VAL A 24 -0.07 19.24 4.48
C VAL A 24 -0.04 19.98 5.80
N THR A 25 -1.16 20.61 6.19
CA THR A 25 -1.27 21.32 7.46
C THR A 25 -1.07 20.38 8.66
N PHE A 26 -1.79 19.26 8.67
CA PHE A 26 -1.65 18.27 9.74
C PHE A 26 -0.30 17.53 9.69
N ALA A 27 0.20 17.21 8.49
CA ALA A 27 1.49 16.55 8.34
C ALA A 27 2.63 17.38 8.92
N ARG A 28 2.63 18.70 8.72
CA ARG A 28 3.60 19.62 9.33
C ARG A 28 3.55 19.59 10.87
N TYR A 29 2.34 19.51 11.44
CA TYR A 29 2.19 19.40 12.88
C TYR A 29 2.77 18.10 13.43
N PHE A 30 2.46 16.97 12.79
CA PHE A 30 3.01 15.67 13.19
C PHE A 30 4.51 15.58 13.00
N LEU A 31 5.05 16.14 11.91
CA LEU A 31 6.48 16.22 11.66
C LEU A 31 7.21 17.04 12.72
N LYS A 32 6.67 18.21 13.10
CA LYS A 32 7.24 19.06 14.16
C LYS A 32 7.31 18.34 15.50
N ASN A 33 6.38 17.45 15.78
CA ASN A 33 6.30 16.69 17.03
C ASN A 33 6.95 15.29 16.94
N THR A 34 7.68 15.00 15.87
CA THR A 34 8.44 13.75 15.65
C THR A 34 7.59 12.48 15.78
N VAL A 35 6.34 12.56 15.34
CA VAL A 35 5.45 11.40 15.35
C VAL A 35 5.79 10.46 14.21
N ILE A 36 5.92 9.17 14.50
CA ILE A 36 6.23 8.16 13.49
C ILE A 36 5.13 8.08 12.42
N VAL A 37 5.54 7.80 11.19
CA VAL A 37 4.67 7.82 10.00
C VAL A 37 3.49 6.86 10.11
N GLU A 38 3.67 5.71 10.72
CA GLU A 38 2.65 4.68 10.94
C GLU A 38 1.49 5.14 11.85
N LEU A 39 1.73 6.15 12.68
CA LEU A 39 0.70 6.81 13.48
C LEU A 39 0.19 8.09 12.82
N ALA A 40 1.09 8.87 12.24
CA ALA A 40 0.76 10.17 11.65
C ALA A 40 -0.20 10.02 10.45
N LEU A 41 0.17 9.21 9.46
CA LEU A 41 -0.63 9.05 8.23
C LEU A 41 -2.08 8.62 8.49
N PRO A 42 -2.34 7.50 9.18
CA PRO A 42 -3.72 7.09 9.42
C PRO A 42 -4.50 8.11 10.27
N THR A 43 -3.85 8.73 11.25
CA THR A 43 -4.51 9.73 12.11
C THR A 43 -4.92 10.97 11.31
N ILE A 44 -4.05 11.47 10.43
CA ILE A 44 -4.35 12.59 9.54
C ILE A 44 -5.51 12.24 8.62
N LEU A 45 -5.43 11.10 7.94
CA LEU A 45 -6.45 10.69 6.98
C LEU A 45 -7.82 10.52 7.62
N TYR A 46 -7.89 9.84 8.76
CA TYR A 46 -9.15 9.71 9.50
C TYR A 46 -9.67 11.05 10.03
N GLY A 47 -8.79 12.02 10.25
CA GLY A 47 -9.14 13.36 10.69
C GLY A 47 -9.69 14.26 9.59
N ILE A 48 -9.15 14.16 8.35
CA ILE A 48 -9.54 15.01 7.22
C ILE A 48 -10.60 14.38 6.31
N ALA A 49 -10.58 13.07 6.16
CA ALA A 49 -11.59 12.35 5.39
C ALA A 49 -12.77 11.95 6.28
N LYS A 50 -13.98 12.15 5.80
CA LYS A 50 -15.15 11.51 6.42
C LYS A 50 -15.01 10.01 6.23
N GLY A 51 -15.29 9.22 7.27
CA GLY A 51 -15.07 7.78 7.24
C GLY A 51 -15.75 7.04 6.07
N SER A 52 -16.86 7.57 5.56
CA SER A 52 -17.56 7.07 4.36
C SER A 52 -16.78 7.28 3.05
N ASP A 53 -15.84 8.21 3.02
CA ASP A 53 -15.14 8.63 1.81
C ASP A 53 -13.80 7.91 1.65
N MET A 54 -13.45 7.06 2.61
CA MET A 54 -12.21 6.29 2.61
C MET A 54 -12.42 4.93 1.95
N LEU A 55 -11.82 4.74 0.77
CA LEU A 55 -11.74 3.43 0.14
C LEU A 55 -10.54 2.65 0.71
N GLN A 56 -10.82 1.57 1.39
CA GLN A 56 -9.78 0.64 1.83
C GLN A 56 -9.54 -0.42 0.77
N VAL A 57 -8.31 -0.50 0.26
CA VAL A 57 -7.91 -1.52 -0.71
C VAL A 57 -7.23 -2.70 0.01
N THR A 58 -7.56 -3.90 -0.42
CA THR A 58 -6.98 -5.12 0.14
C THR A 58 -5.64 -5.43 -0.52
N GLY A 59 -4.64 -5.78 0.28
CA GLY A 59 -3.32 -6.17 -0.20
C GLY A 59 -2.70 -7.32 0.60
N SER A 60 -1.66 -7.91 0.05
CA SER A 60 -0.84 -8.90 0.73
C SER A 60 0.30 -8.23 1.49
N VAL A 61 0.29 -8.33 2.81
CA VAL A 61 1.32 -7.73 3.67
C VAL A 61 2.25 -8.82 4.19
N LEU A 62 3.52 -8.74 3.80
CA LEU A 62 4.53 -9.78 4.04
C LEU A 62 5.43 -9.41 5.22
N TRP A 63 4.86 -9.36 6.44
CA TRP A 63 5.57 -8.93 7.64
C TRP A 63 6.67 -9.90 8.09
N PHE A 64 6.41 -11.20 8.02
CA PHE A 64 7.32 -12.21 8.52
C PHE A 64 8.36 -12.61 7.48
N GLN A 65 9.56 -12.97 7.94
CA GLN A 65 10.64 -13.40 7.06
C GLN A 65 10.23 -14.56 6.13
N LYS A 66 9.48 -15.54 6.64
CA LYS A 66 8.95 -16.65 5.84
C LYS A 66 8.06 -16.18 4.66
N HIS A 67 7.30 -15.09 4.86
CA HIS A 67 6.48 -14.52 3.80
C HIS A 67 7.34 -13.82 2.74
N ARG A 68 8.39 -13.12 3.16
CA ARG A 68 9.33 -12.42 2.26
C ARG A 68 10.20 -13.38 1.44
N ALA A 69 10.49 -14.56 2.00
CA ALA A 69 11.24 -15.61 1.30
C ALA A 69 10.43 -16.27 0.17
N ALA A 70 9.10 -16.29 0.29
CA ALA A 70 8.23 -16.91 -0.71
C ALA A 70 7.02 -16.01 -1.05
N PRO A 71 7.21 -14.78 -1.55
CA PRO A 71 6.13 -13.82 -1.80
C PRO A 71 5.09 -14.34 -2.80
N HIS A 72 5.50 -15.17 -3.75
CA HIS A 72 4.62 -15.81 -4.72
C HIS A 72 3.55 -16.72 -4.10
N SER A 73 3.82 -17.30 -2.92
CA SER A 73 2.87 -18.14 -2.21
C SER A 73 1.71 -17.36 -1.56
N PHE A 74 1.85 -16.04 -1.45
CA PHE A 74 0.86 -15.15 -0.84
C PHE A 74 0.17 -14.25 -1.87
N PHE A 75 0.44 -14.48 -3.15
CA PHE A 75 -0.20 -13.73 -4.22
C PHE A 75 -1.68 -14.08 -4.31
N ASN A 76 -2.50 -13.02 -4.38
CA ASN A 76 -3.93 -13.15 -4.63
C ASN A 76 -4.33 -12.14 -5.69
N ARG A 77 -5.00 -12.59 -6.76
CA ARG A 77 -5.45 -11.74 -7.88
C ARG A 77 -6.44 -10.64 -7.47
N SER A 78 -7.13 -10.83 -6.36
CA SER A 78 -8.05 -9.82 -5.80
C SER A 78 -7.33 -8.73 -4.99
N HIS A 79 -6.04 -8.90 -4.70
CA HIS A 79 -5.26 -7.91 -3.97
C HIS A 79 -4.70 -6.84 -4.91
N PHE A 80 -4.77 -5.60 -4.46
CA PHE A 80 -4.27 -4.44 -5.22
C PHE A 80 -2.77 -4.24 -5.10
N TYR A 81 -2.13 -4.78 -4.04
CA TYR A 81 -0.69 -4.63 -3.82
C TYR A 81 -0.12 -5.80 -3.01
N ILE A 82 1.21 -5.93 -3.10
CA ILE A 82 2.02 -6.80 -2.26
C ILE A 82 3.14 -5.96 -1.65
N HIS A 83 3.27 -5.99 -0.31
CA HIS A 83 4.32 -5.25 0.39
C HIS A 83 4.86 -6.02 1.61
N PRO A 84 6.17 -5.94 1.91
CA PRO A 84 7.27 -5.53 1.04
C PRO A 84 7.64 -6.60 0.02
N PHE A 85 7.92 -6.20 -1.23
CA PHE A 85 8.43 -7.09 -2.27
C PHE A 85 9.86 -6.69 -2.62
N LYS A 86 10.83 -7.56 -2.35
CA LYS A 86 12.25 -7.31 -2.58
C LYS A 86 12.66 -7.79 -3.97
N PHE A 87 12.55 -6.95 -4.98
CA PHE A 87 12.80 -7.29 -6.38
C PHE A 87 14.12 -8.01 -6.58
N LYS A 88 15.25 -7.47 -6.10
CA LYS A 88 16.56 -8.08 -6.30
C LYS A 88 16.59 -9.51 -5.77
N ALA A 89 16.27 -9.71 -4.49
CA ALA A 89 16.27 -11.03 -3.88
C ALA A 89 15.26 -11.98 -4.55
N SER A 90 14.12 -11.46 -5.00
CA SER A 90 13.09 -12.27 -5.66
C SER A 90 13.45 -12.64 -7.09
N LEU A 91 14.26 -11.84 -7.78
CA LEU A 91 14.70 -12.15 -9.15
C LEU A 91 15.94 -13.04 -9.21
N ASP A 92 16.74 -13.08 -8.16
CA ASP A 92 17.91 -13.97 -8.06
C ASP A 92 17.50 -15.43 -7.85
N GLU A 93 16.33 -15.69 -7.28
CA GLU A 93 15.81 -17.03 -7.08
C GLU A 93 14.85 -17.46 -8.21
N HIS A 94 14.92 -18.73 -8.61
CA HIS A 94 14.16 -19.25 -9.74
C HIS A 94 12.64 -19.14 -9.57
N LYS A 95 12.09 -19.59 -8.43
CA LYS A 95 10.63 -19.58 -8.18
C LYS A 95 10.02 -18.19 -8.12
N PRO A 96 10.54 -17.24 -7.32
CA PRO A 96 10.05 -15.86 -7.31
C PRO A 96 10.18 -15.17 -8.68
N ARG A 97 11.26 -15.43 -9.43
CA ARG A 97 11.44 -14.89 -10.79
C ARG A 97 10.39 -15.42 -11.75
N GLN A 98 10.16 -16.74 -11.75
CA GLN A 98 9.15 -17.37 -12.59
C GLN A 98 7.75 -16.83 -12.26
N PHE A 99 7.43 -16.65 -10.98
CA PHE A 99 6.18 -16.03 -10.57
C PHE A 99 6.07 -14.58 -11.07
N PHE A 100 7.11 -13.77 -10.85
CA PHE A 100 7.05 -12.35 -11.22
C PHE A 100 6.93 -12.18 -12.75
N CYS A 101 7.76 -12.84 -13.52
CA CYS A 101 7.77 -12.69 -14.98
C CYS A 101 6.61 -13.43 -15.67
N GLY A 102 6.29 -14.63 -15.22
CA GLY A 102 5.32 -15.49 -15.90
C GLY A 102 3.88 -15.42 -15.36
N VAL A 103 3.67 -14.78 -14.19
CA VAL A 103 2.32 -14.68 -13.62
C VAL A 103 1.95 -13.22 -13.36
N TYR A 104 2.73 -12.54 -12.55
CA TYR A 104 2.39 -11.18 -12.13
C TYR A 104 2.42 -10.19 -13.30
N MET A 105 3.48 -10.21 -14.11
CA MET A 105 3.61 -9.31 -15.26
C MET A 105 2.55 -9.58 -16.33
N GLU A 106 2.20 -10.84 -16.59
CA GLU A 106 1.14 -11.18 -17.54
C GLU A 106 -0.22 -10.63 -17.10
N ILE A 107 -0.54 -10.76 -15.80
CA ILE A 107 -1.77 -10.19 -15.26
C ILE A 107 -1.77 -8.67 -15.39
N LEU A 108 -0.68 -8.02 -15.03
CA LEU A 108 -0.55 -6.56 -15.12
C LEU A 108 -0.72 -6.08 -16.56
N MET A 109 -0.04 -6.70 -17.51
CA MET A 109 -0.16 -6.34 -18.94
C MET A 109 -1.57 -6.53 -19.47
N SER A 110 -2.20 -7.66 -19.12
CA SER A 110 -3.60 -7.92 -19.49
C SER A 110 -4.57 -6.85 -18.98
N GLU A 111 -4.39 -6.38 -17.74
CA GLU A 111 -5.22 -5.32 -17.16
C GLU A 111 -4.96 -3.95 -17.80
N LEU A 112 -3.72 -3.64 -18.15
CA LEU A 112 -3.36 -2.42 -18.86
C LEU A 112 -3.96 -2.38 -20.27
N GLU A 113 -3.92 -3.51 -20.98
CA GLU A 113 -4.54 -3.62 -22.33
C GLU A 113 -6.07 -3.43 -22.30
N LYS A 114 -6.75 -3.99 -21.30
CA LYS A 114 -8.20 -3.78 -21.11
C LYS A 114 -8.54 -2.30 -20.87
N ARG A 115 -7.69 -1.57 -20.15
CA ARG A 115 -7.90 -0.14 -19.87
C ARG A 115 -7.61 0.74 -21.10
N SER A 116 -6.64 0.36 -21.91
CA SER A 116 -6.28 1.07 -23.13
C SER A 116 -7.37 1.01 -24.21
N LYS A 117 -8.27 0.03 -24.14
CA LYS A 117 -9.37 -0.18 -25.08
C LYS A 117 -10.70 0.48 -24.66
N ARG A 118 -10.71 1.15 -23.51
CA ARG A 118 -11.86 1.93 -23.02
C ARG A 118 -11.68 3.41 -23.25
#